data_430cab25bf2a77df4614d6cf8cae4772
#
_entry.id   430cab25bf2a77df4614d6cf8cae4772
#
_cell.length_a   1.000
_cell.length_b   1.000
_cell.length_c   1.000
_cell.angle_alpha   90.00
_cell.angle_beta   90.00
_cell.angle_gamma   90.00
#
_symmetry.space_group_name_H-M   'P 1'
#
loop_
_entity.id
_entity.type
_entity.pdbx_description
1 polymer ?
#
loop_
_entity_poly.entity_id
_entity_poly.type
_entity_poly.pdbx_seq_one_letter_code
_entity_poly.pdbx_strand_id
1 'polypeptide(L)'
;MSSIVPMPVKARDRILSKARGLLRTGANPTVAQLSAAAGVSRTSFYREFESREALLEALDLQPEPAARERILDAALKLIGADGLNALSMDELATQADVSRATLYRLFPGKAALFTSLVHAFSPLDPVTELLSARQDEPPQVLMPEIARTVYRTFYGGGETRVGVLRALFFEISSLSPDTAEVAQDAIRGLVGSAVVYLMSQMRDGRLRQMHPLLALQLFVGPIFFHLLTRPLAERMLGLDVDGEDSVTLLAESWLRAMEPEEANS
;
A
#
# COMPACT_ATOMS: atom_id res chain seq x y z
N MET A 1 -16.37 23.75 -40.56
CA MET A 1 -15.27 23.81 -39.57
C MET A 1 -15.77 24.64 -38.40
N SER A 2 -16.31 23.98 -37.38
CA SER A 2 -16.77 24.65 -36.14
C SER A 2 -15.58 24.89 -35.23
N SER A 3 -15.20 26.14 -35.07
CA SER A 3 -14.22 26.58 -34.08
C SER A 3 -14.79 26.36 -32.68
N ILE A 4 -14.25 25.42 -31.95
CA ILE A 4 -14.52 25.24 -30.51
C ILE A 4 -13.80 26.41 -29.79
N VAL A 5 -14.56 27.42 -29.40
CA VAL A 5 -14.07 28.48 -28.51
C VAL A 5 -13.88 27.87 -27.12
N PRO A 6 -12.66 27.85 -26.57
CA PRO A 6 -12.45 27.31 -25.23
C PRO A 6 -13.21 28.16 -24.20
N MET A 7 -14.02 27.50 -23.37
CA MET A 7 -14.70 28.17 -22.25
C MET A 7 -13.69 28.86 -21.36
N PRO A 8 -13.93 30.10 -20.91
CA PRO A 8 -12.98 30.81 -20.03
C PRO A 8 -12.83 30.07 -18.69
N VAL A 9 -11.60 29.63 -18.38
CA VAL A 9 -11.26 29.04 -17.08
C VAL A 9 -11.66 30.01 -15.97
N LYS A 10 -12.43 29.54 -15.00
CA LYS A 10 -12.94 30.37 -13.89
C LYS A 10 -11.78 31.05 -13.13
N ALA A 11 -12.00 32.26 -12.62
CA ALA A 11 -10.95 33.01 -11.89
C ALA A 11 -10.38 32.21 -10.72
N ARG A 12 -11.22 31.46 -10.00
CA ARG A 12 -10.86 30.58 -8.91
C ARG A 12 -9.83 29.50 -9.34
N ASP A 13 -10.08 28.84 -10.46
CA ASP A 13 -9.21 27.76 -10.95
C ASP A 13 -7.84 28.29 -11.42
N ARG A 14 -7.81 29.48 -12.01
CA ARG A 14 -6.55 30.17 -12.38
C ARG A 14 -5.74 30.53 -11.16
N ILE A 15 -6.38 31.07 -10.10
CA ILE A 15 -5.71 31.44 -8.85
C ILE A 15 -5.13 30.18 -8.20
N LEU A 16 -5.90 29.09 -8.05
CA LEU A 16 -5.46 27.83 -7.48
C LEU A 16 -4.29 27.22 -8.25
N SER A 17 -4.40 27.16 -9.58
CA SER A 17 -3.33 26.60 -10.44
C SER A 17 -2.02 27.36 -10.33
N LYS A 18 -2.05 28.72 -10.36
CA LYS A 18 -0.85 29.55 -10.26
C LYS A 18 -0.28 29.60 -8.83
N ALA A 19 -1.15 29.61 -7.81
CA ALA A 19 -0.72 29.52 -6.43
C ALA A 19 0.01 28.20 -6.16
N ARG A 20 -0.52 27.09 -6.65
CA ARG A 20 0.12 25.75 -6.56
C ARG A 20 1.51 25.75 -7.19
N GLY A 21 1.67 26.34 -8.38
CA GLY A 21 2.94 26.47 -9.07
C GLY A 21 3.98 27.27 -8.27
N LEU A 22 3.60 28.41 -7.71
CA LEU A 22 4.49 29.27 -6.92
C LEU A 22 4.88 28.62 -5.57
N LEU A 23 3.93 27.99 -4.88
CA LEU A 23 4.19 27.30 -3.62
C LEU A 23 5.12 26.07 -3.81
N ARG A 24 5.04 25.40 -4.94
CA ARG A 24 5.94 24.27 -5.30
C ARG A 24 7.40 24.69 -5.40
N THR A 25 7.71 25.93 -5.75
CA THR A 25 9.08 26.45 -5.79
C THR A 25 9.63 26.86 -4.42
N GLY A 26 8.89 26.61 -3.32
CA GLY A 26 9.25 27.06 -1.98
C GLY A 26 8.99 28.54 -1.75
N ALA A 27 8.39 29.26 -2.72
CA ALA A 27 8.06 30.67 -2.57
C ALA A 27 6.91 30.84 -1.56
N ASN A 28 6.93 31.96 -0.83
CA ASN A 28 5.86 32.39 0.06
C ASN A 28 5.13 33.62 -0.53
N PRO A 29 4.33 33.43 -1.61
CA PRO A 29 3.79 34.56 -2.37
C PRO A 29 2.72 35.32 -1.60
N THR A 30 2.77 36.65 -1.71
CA THR A 30 1.73 37.55 -1.21
C THR A 30 0.48 37.50 -2.11
N VAL A 31 -0.66 37.97 -1.59
CA VAL A 31 -1.90 38.12 -2.38
C VAL A 31 -1.68 38.92 -3.69
N ALA A 32 -0.80 39.95 -3.62
CA ALA A 32 -0.44 40.72 -4.81
C ALA A 32 0.26 39.87 -5.88
N GLN A 33 1.23 39.04 -5.48
CA GLN A 33 1.97 38.16 -6.37
C GLN A 33 1.08 37.05 -6.92
N LEU A 34 0.20 36.50 -6.07
CA LEU A 34 -0.78 35.47 -6.48
C LEU A 34 -1.78 36.03 -7.50
N SER A 35 -2.31 37.24 -7.25
CA SER A 35 -3.23 37.89 -8.18
C SER A 35 -2.58 38.20 -9.52
N ALA A 36 -1.35 38.74 -9.48
CA ALA A 36 -0.58 39.04 -10.70
C ALA A 36 -0.27 37.78 -11.50
N ALA A 37 0.18 36.71 -10.85
CA ALA A 37 0.49 35.42 -11.49
C ALA A 37 -0.77 34.78 -12.12
N ALA A 38 -1.93 34.94 -11.50
CA ALA A 38 -3.21 34.41 -12.00
C ALA A 38 -3.87 35.31 -13.06
N GLY A 39 -3.33 36.51 -13.31
CA GLY A 39 -3.91 37.48 -14.23
C GLY A 39 -5.28 37.97 -13.75
N VAL A 40 -5.45 38.19 -12.45
CA VAL A 40 -6.67 38.70 -11.82
C VAL A 40 -6.38 39.93 -10.96
N SER A 41 -7.40 40.78 -10.74
CA SER A 41 -7.27 41.89 -9.79
C SER A 41 -7.31 41.40 -8.33
N ARG A 42 -6.76 42.18 -7.39
CA ARG A 42 -6.89 41.84 -5.95
C ARG A 42 -8.36 41.77 -5.51
N THR A 43 -9.23 42.58 -6.08
CA THR A 43 -10.68 42.54 -5.81
C THR A 43 -11.27 41.20 -6.28
N SER A 44 -10.84 40.69 -7.46
CA SER A 44 -11.26 39.39 -7.95
C SER A 44 -10.71 38.26 -7.10
N PHE A 45 -9.49 38.39 -6.55
CA PHE A 45 -8.92 37.44 -5.61
C PHE A 45 -9.79 37.35 -4.36
N TYR A 46 -10.08 38.49 -3.70
CA TYR A 46 -10.89 38.53 -2.47
C TYR A 46 -12.35 38.13 -2.65
N ARG A 47 -12.87 38.18 -3.87
CA ARG A 47 -14.19 37.63 -4.19
C ARG A 47 -14.19 36.10 -4.20
N GLU A 48 -13.09 35.48 -4.56
CA GLU A 48 -12.97 34.02 -4.66
C GLU A 48 -12.42 33.38 -3.36
N PHE A 49 -11.59 34.13 -2.62
CA PHE A 49 -10.96 33.71 -1.37
C PHE A 49 -10.94 34.87 -0.37
N GLU A 50 -11.56 34.69 0.78
CA GLU A 50 -11.65 35.73 1.82
C GLU A 50 -10.29 36.22 2.32
N SER A 51 -9.29 35.33 2.30
CA SER A 51 -7.92 35.63 2.73
C SER A 51 -6.90 34.75 1.98
N ARG A 52 -5.61 35.04 2.19
CA ARG A 52 -4.53 34.18 1.71
C ARG A 52 -4.57 32.80 2.39
N GLU A 53 -4.91 32.77 3.64
CA GLU A 53 -5.07 31.58 4.47
C GLU A 53 -6.19 30.68 3.91
N ALA A 54 -7.34 31.26 3.54
CA ALA A 54 -8.44 30.57 2.90
C ALA A 54 -8.06 29.98 1.52
N LEU A 55 -7.17 30.67 0.77
CA LEU A 55 -6.59 30.09 -0.44
C LEU A 55 -5.69 28.89 -0.13
N LEU A 56 -4.83 28.99 0.89
CA LEU A 56 -3.95 27.90 1.30
C LEU A 56 -4.75 26.70 1.81
N GLU A 57 -5.78 26.93 2.60
CA GLU A 57 -6.74 25.90 3.00
C GLU A 57 -7.44 25.27 1.79
N ALA A 58 -7.87 26.06 0.81
CA ALA A 58 -8.48 25.56 -0.41
C ALA A 58 -7.49 24.78 -1.30
N LEU A 59 -6.20 25.07 -1.22
CA LEU A 59 -5.12 24.30 -1.85
C LEU A 59 -4.83 23.02 -1.08
N ASP A 60 -4.96 23.03 0.22
CA ASP A 60 -4.81 21.87 1.09
C ASP A 60 -6.05 20.95 1.04
N LEU A 61 -7.23 21.49 0.83
CA LEU A 61 -8.48 20.76 0.60
C LEU A 61 -8.58 20.15 -0.81
N GLN A 62 -7.67 20.47 -1.72
CA GLN A 62 -7.54 19.75 -2.99
C GLN A 62 -6.68 18.48 -2.79
N PRO A 63 -7.08 17.36 -3.34
CA PRO A 63 -7.13 16.10 -2.61
C PRO A 63 -5.74 15.65 -2.16
N GLU A 64 -5.48 15.71 -0.87
CA GLU A 64 -4.42 14.95 -0.23
C GLU A 64 -4.42 13.46 -0.66
N PRO A 65 -5.58 12.80 -0.90
CA PRO A 65 -5.59 11.46 -1.48
C PRO A 65 -4.77 11.35 -2.75
N ALA A 66 -4.94 12.27 -3.70
CA ALA A 66 -4.19 12.22 -4.97
C ALA A 66 -2.67 12.46 -4.79
N ALA A 67 -2.25 13.35 -3.90
CA ALA A 67 -0.83 13.56 -3.60
C ALA A 67 -0.24 12.35 -2.86
N ARG A 68 -0.97 11.80 -1.88
CA ARG A 68 -0.59 10.61 -1.14
C ARG A 68 -0.44 9.40 -2.05
N GLU A 69 -1.41 9.16 -2.92
CA GLU A 69 -1.37 8.07 -3.90
C GLU A 69 -0.17 8.20 -4.86
N ARG A 70 0.05 9.40 -5.44
CA ARG A 70 1.21 9.63 -6.31
C ARG A 70 2.55 9.38 -5.60
N ILE A 71 2.67 9.79 -4.32
CA ILE A 71 3.87 9.54 -3.53
C ILE A 71 4.06 8.03 -3.30
N LEU A 72 3.01 7.31 -2.94
CA LEU A 72 3.08 5.87 -2.72
C LEU A 72 3.40 5.12 -4.01
N ASP A 73 2.79 5.48 -5.15
CA ASP A 73 3.09 4.89 -6.46
C ASP A 73 4.53 5.17 -6.92
N ALA A 74 5.03 6.38 -6.72
CA ALA A 74 6.42 6.72 -7.01
C ALA A 74 7.39 5.96 -6.10
N ALA A 75 7.07 5.84 -4.80
CA ALA A 75 7.85 5.08 -3.85
C ALA A 75 7.93 3.59 -4.22
N LEU A 76 6.81 2.99 -4.67
CA LEU A 76 6.79 1.62 -5.14
C LEU A 76 7.75 1.38 -6.30
N LYS A 77 7.78 2.29 -7.27
CA LYS A 77 8.66 2.20 -8.44
C LYS A 77 10.13 2.27 -8.04
N LEU A 78 10.49 3.26 -7.19
CA LEU A 78 11.86 3.44 -6.71
C LEU A 78 12.32 2.26 -5.84
N ILE A 79 11.49 1.81 -4.90
CA ILE A 79 11.81 0.68 -4.02
C ILE A 79 11.91 -0.63 -4.81
N GLY A 80 11.04 -0.81 -5.80
CA GLY A 80 11.07 -1.99 -6.67
C GLY A 80 12.35 -2.10 -7.52
N ALA A 81 12.98 -0.96 -7.84
CA ALA A 81 14.23 -0.90 -8.59
C ALA A 81 15.46 -1.07 -7.69
N ASP A 82 15.57 -0.27 -6.63
CA ASP A 82 16.82 -0.06 -5.89
C ASP A 82 16.73 -0.44 -4.38
N GLY A 83 15.55 -0.82 -3.91
CA GLY A 83 15.30 -1.11 -2.50
C GLY A 83 15.03 0.13 -1.65
N LEU A 84 14.50 -0.08 -0.44
CA LEU A 84 14.12 1.02 0.47
C LEU A 84 15.32 1.82 0.97
N ASN A 85 16.46 1.17 1.20
CA ASN A 85 17.68 1.83 1.70
C ASN A 85 18.22 2.87 0.71
N ALA A 86 18.12 2.60 -0.58
CA ALA A 86 18.56 3.51 -1.65
C ALA A 86 17.57 4.67 -1.87
N LEU A 87 16.32 4.56 -1.40
CA LEU A 87 15.28 5.56 -1.61
C LEU A 87 15.72 6.94 -1.09
N SER A 88 15.73 7.94 -1.96
CA SER A 88 15.91 9.35 -1.61
C SER A 88 14.55 10.04 -1.49
N MET A 89 14.27 10.70 -0.35
CA MET A 89 13.05 11.49 -0.17
C MET A 89 12.97 12.66 -1.17
N ASP A 90 14.12 13.20 -1.59
CA ASP A 90 14.17 14.28 -2.58
C ASP A 90 13.84 13.81 -3.99
N GLU A 91 14.35 12.65 -4.36
CA GLU A 91 14.02 11.99 -5.62
C GLU A 91 12.56 11.57 -5.64
N LEU A 92 12.05 11.03 -4.54
CA LEU A 92 10.64 10.69 -4.38
C LEU A 92 9.73 11.90 -4.57
N ALA A 93 10.06 13.07 -3.97
CA ALA A 93 9.29 14.30 -4.16
C ALA A 93 9.24 14.71 -5.64
N THR A 94 10.36 14.57 -6.34
CA THR A 94 10.49 14.88 -7.77
C THR A 94 9.64 13.92 -8.61
N GLN A 95 9.76 12.62 -8.37
CA GLN A 95 9.01 11.59 -9.10
C GLN A 95 7.50 11.66 -8.87
N ALA A 96 7.09 11.97 -7.64
CA ALA A 96 5.67 12.10 -7.27
C ALA A 96 5.05 13.43 -7.72
N ASP A 97 5.85 14.33 -8.29
CA ASP A 97 5.43 15.70 -8.65
C ASP A 97 4.79 16.45 -7.48
N VAL A 98 5.49 16.43 -6.33
CA VAL A 98 5.10 17.16 -5.12
C VAL A 98 6.25 18.01 -4.59
N SER A 99 5.92 19.05 -3.80
CA SER A 99 6.97 19.78 -3.08
C SER A 99 7.56 18.94 -1.94
N ARG A 100 8.83 19.19 -1.57
CA ARG A 100 9.42 18.60 -0.37
C ARG A 100 8.56 18.85 0.87
N ALA A 101 8.03 20.05 1.02
CA ALA A 101 7.17 20.41 2.15
C ALA A 101 5.91 19.54 2.19
N THR A 102 5.27 19.29 1.03
CA THR A 102 4.12 18.38 0.93
C THR A 102 4.51 16.94 1.28
N LEU A 103 5.64 16.46 0.77
CA LEU A 103 6.12 15.11 1.07
C LEU A 103 6.35 14.91 2.57
N TYR A 104 7.13 15.79 3.21
CA TYR A 104 7.45 15.67 4.64
C TYR A 104 6.26 15.92 5.55
N ARG A 105 5.26 16.69 5.13
CA ARG A 105 4.00 16.85 5.85
C ARG A 105 3.17 15.54 5.83
N LEU A 106 3.11 14.86 4.69
CA LEU A 106 2.36 13.61 4.53
C LEU A 106 3.12 12.39 5.09
N PHE A 107 4.44 12.41 4.97
CA PHE A 107 5.34 11.34 5.40
C PHE A 107 6.57 11.94 6.08
N PRO A 108 6.55 12.08 7.42
CA PRO A 108 7.65 12.68 8.19
C PRO A 108 8.93 11.83 8.21
N GLY A 109 9.32 11.25 7.08
CA GLY A 109 10.51 10.43 6.91
C GLY A 109 10.22 9.07 6.30
N LYS A 110 11.29 8.28 6.07
CA LYS A 110 11.22 6.96 5.44
C LYS A 110 10.37 5.96 6.24
N ALA A 111 10.42 6.02 7.58
CA ALA A 111 9.65 5.12 8.43
C ALA A 111 8.13 5.31 8.24
N ALA A 112 7.64 6.55 8.26
CA ALA A 112 6.22 6.85 8.04
C ALA A 112 5.76 6.48 6.61
N LEU A 113 6.63 6.68 5.62
CA LEU A 113 6.40 6.23 4.25
C LEU A 113 6.30 4.71 4.19
N PHE A 114 7.24 4.00 4.78
CA PHE A 114 7.27 2.53 4.82
C PHE A 114 6.02 1.96 5.50
N THR A 115 5.62 2.52 6.65
CA THR A 115 4.35 2.20 7.30
C THR A 115 3.17 2.25 6.33
N SER A 116 3.08 3.37 5.63
CA SER A 116 1.97 3.57 4.69
C SER A 116 2.03 2.65 3.49
N LEU A 117 3.23 2.28 3.03
CA LEU A 117 3.42 1.27 1.98
C LEU A 117 2.99 -0.12 2.45
N VAL A 118 3.36 -0.50 3.68
CA VAL A 118 2.93 -1.77 4.29
C VAL A 118 1.40 -1.86 4.35
N HIS A 119 0.74 -0.84 4.88
CA HIS A 119 -0.74 -0.82 4.95
C HIS A 119 -1.42 -0.79 3.58
N ALA A 120 -0.89 0.00 2.62
CA ALA A 120 -1.52 0.17 1.32
C ALA A 120 -1.32 -1.03 0.36
N PHE A 121 -0.20 -1.75 0.50
CA PHE A 121 0.24 -2.72 -0.51
C PHE A 121 0.63 -4.10 0.03
N SER A 122 0.48 -4.34 1.33
CA SER A 122 0.64 -5.68 1.88
C SER A 122 -0.72 -6.33 2.15
N PRO A 123 -0.78 -7.67 2.26
CA PRO A 123 -2.02 -8.36 2.59
C PRO A 123 -2.37 -8.30 4.08
N LEU A 124 -1.60 -7.57 4.91
CA LEU A 124 -1.77 -7.59 6.37
C LEU A 124 -3.15 -7.12 6.79
N ASP A 125 -3.59 -5.96 6.31
CA ASP A 125 -4.90 -5.41 6.66
C ASP A 125 -6.06 -6.27 6.15
N PRO A 126 -6.16 -6.61 4.83
CA PRO A 126 -7.26 -7.41 4.33
C PRO A 126 -7.31 -8.83 4.93
N VAL A 127 -6.16 -9.44 5.25
CA VAL A 127 -6.14 -10.75 5.91
C VAL A 127 -6.56 -10.64 7.38
N THR A 128 -6.13 -9.58 8.08
CA THR A 128 -6.57 -9.32 9.46
C THR A 128 -8.08 -9.09 9.54
N GLU A 129 -8.63 -8.34 8.59
CA GLU A 129 -10.09 -8.14 8.48
C GLU A 129 -10.84 -9.45 8.23
N LEU A 130 -10.35 -10.29 7.29
CA LEU A 130 -10.93 -11.60 7.03
C LEU A 130 -10.93 -12.49 8.28
N LEU A 131 -9.79 -12.58 8.97
CA LEU A 131 -9.67 -13.37 10.19
C LEU A 131 -10.59 -12.87 11.30
N SER A 132 -10.73 -11.55 11.43
CA SER A 132 -11.59 -10.95 12.46
C SER A 132 -13.08 -11.10 12.15
N ALA A 133 -13.49 -10.91 10.90
CA ALA A 133 -14.89 -10.95 10.48
C ALA A 133 -15.42 -12.37 10.38
N ARG A 134 -14.56 -13.36 10.14
CA ARG A 134 -14.94 -14.74 9.81
C ARG A 134 -14.25 -15.78 10.71
N GLN A 135 -13.93 -15.41 11.95
CA GLN A 135 -13.20 -16.26 12.91
C GLN A 135 -13.88 -17.60 13.22
N ASP A 136 -15.20 -17.68 13.08
CA ASP A 136 -16.00 -18.88 13.35
C ASP A 136 -16.08 -19.82 12.14
N GLU A 137 -15.64 -19.39 10.96
CA GLU A 137 -15.69 -20.21 9.77
C GLU A 137 -14.65 -21.34 9.80
N PRO A 138 -14.99 -22.49 9.20
CA PRO A 138 -14.07 -23.63 9.16
C PRO A 138 -12.85 -23.32 8.26
N PRO A 139 -11.69 -23.92 8.58
CA PRO A 139 -10.45 -23.71 7.81
C PRO A 139 -10.57 -24.01 6.31
N GLN A 140 -11.42 -24.98 5.95
CA GLN A 140 -11.66 -25.38 4.57
C GLN A 140 -12.24 -24.23 3.72
N VAL A 141 -12.93 -23.28 4.34
CA VAL A 141 -13.52 -22.11 3.68
C VAL A 141 -12.57 -20.91 3.76
N LEU A 142 -12.04 -20.62 4.96
CA LEU A 142 -11.30 -19.39 5.22
C LEU A 142 -9.87 -19.42 4.67
N MET A 143 -9.16 -20.55 4.80
CA MET A 143 -7.73 -20.60 4.41
C MET A 143 -7.51 -20.42 2.90
N PRO A 144 -8.31 -21.04 1.99
CA PRO A 144 -8.21 -20.75 0.56
C PRO A 144 -8.54 -19.29 0.22
N GLU A 145 -9.49 -18.66 0.93
CA GLU A 145 -9.83 -17.25 0.72
C GLU A 145 -8.69 -16.32 1.14
N ILE A 146 -8.04 -16.61 2.26
CA ILE A 146 -6.82 -15.90 2.70
C ILE A 146 -5.74 -16.02 1.62
N ALA A 147 -5.48 -17.22 1.09
CA ALA A 147 -4.49 -17.44 0.05
C ALA A 147 -4.78 -16.61 -1.21
N ARG A 148 -6.05 -16.60 -1.67
CA ARG A 148 -6.47 -15.77 -2.81
C ARG A 148 -6.35 -14.27 -2.52
N THR A 149 -6.68 -13.82 -1.32
CA THR A 149 -6.54 -12.42 -0.90
C THR A 149 -5.08 -11.99 -0.93
N VAL A 150 -4.17 -12.82 -0.43
CA VAL A 150 -2.72 -12.59 -0.52
C VAL A 150 -2.27 -12.48 -1.98
N TYR A 151 -2.68 -13.41 -2.83
CA TYR A 151 -2.37 -13.38 -4.26
C TYR A 151 -2.88 -12.09 -4.92
N ARG A 152 -4.16 -11.75 -4.76
CA ARG A 152 -4.77 -10.56 -5.37
C ARG A 152 -4.10 -9.27 -4.92
N THR A 153 -3.64 -9.20 -3.68
CA THR A 153 -2.92 -8.02 -3.18
C THR A 153 -1.63 -7.78 -3.95
N PHE A 154 -0.86 -8.83 -4.23
CA PHE A 154 0.44 -8.68 -4.90
C PHE A 154 0.36 -8.72 -6.42
N TYR A 155 -0.57 -9.43 -7.01
CA TYR A 155 -0.68 -9.60 -8.45
C TYR A 155 -1.84 -8.85 -9.10
N GLY A 156 -2.84 -8.43 -8.33
CA GLY A 156 -3.98 -7.66 -8.84
C GLY A 156 -3.65 -6.24 -9.35
N GLY A 157 -2.42 -5.76 -9.14
CA GLY A 157 -1.96 -4.43 -9.55
C GLY A 157 -0.80 -4.41 -10.57
N GLY A 158 -0.53 -5.54 -11.23
CA GLY A 158 0.54 -5.66 -12.24
C GLY A 158 1.94 -5.90 -11.66
N GLU A 159 2.96 -5.95 -12.54
CA GLU A 159 4.34 -6.35 -12.21
C GLU A 159 5.01 -5.49 -11.11
N THR A 160 4.60 -4.24 -10.98
CA THR A 160 5.20 -3.30 -10.02
C THR A 160 5.04 -3.78 -8.57
N ARG A 161 3.94 -4.44 -8.23
CA ARG A 161 3.65 -4.90 -6.87
C ARG A 161 4.48 -6.11 -6.43
N VAL A 162 4.91 -6.96 -7.36
CA VAL A 162 5.81 -8.10 -7.05
C VAL A 162 7.19 -7.60 -6.59
N GLY A 163 7.69 -6.50 -7.16
CA GLY A 163 8.90 -5.83 -6.67
C GLY A 163 8.77 -5.35 -5.23
N VAL A 164 7.58 -4.88 -4.85
CA VAL A 164 7.26 -4.46 -3.48
C VAL A 164 7.26 -5.64 -2.50
N LEU A 165 6.67 -6.78 -2.88
CA LEU A 165 6.71 -7.99 -2.06
C LEU A 165 8.16 -8.34 -1.68
N ARG A 166 9.07 -8.33 -2.66
CA ARG A 166 10.50 -8.57 -2.42
C ARG A 166 11.12 -7.53 -1.51
N ALA A 167 10.88 -6.24 -1.79
CA ALA A 167 11.44 -5.15 -1.02
C ALA A 167 10.94 -5.15 0.43
N LEU A 168 9.64 -5.36 0.64
CA LEU A 168 9.05 -5.48 1.98
C LEU A 168 9.63 -6.67 2.75
N PHE A 169 9.79 -7.82 2.08
CA PHE A 169 10.37 -9.01 2.70
C PHE A 169 11.82 -8.78 3.13
N PHE A 170 12.64 -8.22 2.25
CA PHE A 170 14.04 -7.93 2.57
C PHE A 170 14.17 -6.88 3.69
N GLU A 171 13.33 -5.85 3.68
CA GLU A 171 13.35 -4.82 4.72
C GLU A 171 12.91 -5.36 6.08
N ILE A 172 11.82 -6.14 6.12
CA ILE A 172 11.35 -6.81 7.34
C ILE A 172 12.39 -7.81 7.86
N SER A 173 13.08 -8.54 6.98
CA SER A 173 14.11 -9.51 7.36
C SER A 173 15.45 -8.86 7.74
N SER A 174 15.75 -7.66 7.28
CA SER A 174 16.97 -6.92 7.61
C SER A 174 16.94 -6.29 9.01
N LEU A 175 15.76 -6.22 9.64
CA LEU A 175 15.56 -5.64 10.97
C LEU A 175 16.17 -4.25 11.13
N SER A 176 16.08 -3.41 10.09
CA SER A 176 16.54 -2.02 10.18
C SER A 176 15.86 -1.32 11.36
N PRO A 177 16.60 -0.66 12.26
CA PRO A 177 16.03 -0.04 13.46
C PRO A 177 14.91 0.97 13.14
N ASP A 178 15.01 1.68 12.03
CA ASP A 178 14.08 2.75 11.64
C ASP A 178 12.72 2.22 11.13
N THR A 179 12.68 0.97 10.67
CA THR A 179 11.47 0.35 10.08
C THR A 179 10.94 -0.81 10.91
N ALA A 180 11.77 -1.33 11.83
CA ALA A 180 11.45 -2.51 12.62
C ALA A 180 10.21 -2.34 13.51
N GLU A 181 10.07 -1.18 14.15
CA GLU A 181 9.00 -0.96 15.15
C GLU A 181 7.61 -1.01 14.51
N VAL A 182 7.46 -0.37 13.36
CA VAL A 182 6.18 -0.30 12.65
C VAL A 182 5.81 -1.60 11.97
N ALA A 183 6.79 -2.23 11.30
CA ALA A 183 6.59 -3.53 10.69
C ALA A 183 6.26 -4.59 11.75
N GLN A 184 6.89 -4.51 12.93
CA GLN A 184 6.62 -5.40 14.04
C GLN A 184 5.19 -5.30 14.56
N ASP A 185 4.61 -4.11 14.68
CA ASP A 185 3.25 -3.93 15.20
C ASP A 185 2.19 -4.48 14.23
N ALA A 186 2.33 -4.19 12.94
CA ALA A 186 1.45 -4.74 11.92
C ALA A 186 1.54 -6.27 11.82
N ILE A 187 2.78 -6.81 11.81
CA ILE A 187 3.01 -8.26 11.79
C ILE A 187 2.50 -8.91 13.08
N ARG A 188 2.73 -8.29 14.25
CA ARG A 188 2.25 -8.81 15.54
C ARG A 188 0.73 -8.90 15.57
N GLY A 189 0.02 -7.91 15.02
CA GLY A 189 -1.44 -7.93 14.88
C GLY A 189 -1.93 -9.09 14.02
N LEU A 190 -1.40 -9.24 12.82
CA LEU A 190 -1.76 -10.34 11.91
C LEU A 190 -1.41 -11.71 12.47
N VAL A 191 -0.16 -11.89 12.94
CA VAL A 191 0.31 -13.17 13.52
C VAL A 191 -0.52 -13.52 14.75
N GLY A 192 -0.83 -12.53 15.60
CA GLY A 192 -1.68 -12.73 16.76
C GLY A 192 -3.09 -13.22 16.37
N SER A 193 -3.74 -12.57 15.43
CA SER A 193 -5.07 -12.97 14.94
C SER A 193 -5.05 -14.35 14.30
N ALA A 194 -4.06 -14.65 13.47
CA ALA A 194 -3.91 -15.95 12.83
C ALA A 194 -3.65 -17.07 13.86
N VAL A 195 -2.79 -16.83 14.85
CA VAL A 195 -2.51 -17.79 15.92
C VAL A 195 -3.77 -18.08 16.73
N VAL A 196 -4.52 -17.04 17.11
CA VAL A 196 -5.81 -17.21 17.85
C VAL A 196 -6.79 -18.05 17.03
N TYR A 197 -6.95 -17.75 15.75
CA TYR A 197 -7.78 -18.52 14.84
C TYR A 197 -7.34 -19.99 14.77
N LEU A 198 -6.07 -20.26 14.50
CA LEU A 198 -5.55 -21.63 14.40
C LEU A 198 -5.72 -22.43 15.70
N MET A 199 -5.48 -21.78 16.85
CA MET A 199 -5.68 -22.40 18.16
C MET A 199 -7.14 -22.75 18.42
N SER A 200 -8.10 -21.92 17.99
CA SER A 200 -9.51 -22.23 18.11
C SER A 200 -9.89 -23.44 17.25
N GLN A 201 -9.44 -23.47 16.00
CA GLN A 201 -9.73 -24.58 15.09
C GLN A 201 -9.09 -25.90 15.53
N MET A 202 -7.91 -25.86 16.13
CA MET A 202 -7.27 -27.03 16.75
C MET A 202 -8.06 -27.51 17.99
N ARG A 203 -8.53 -26.58 18.85
CA ARG A 203 -9.33 -26.91 20.03
C ARG A 203 -10.65 -27.56 19.63
N ASP A 204 -11.28 -27.08 18.55
CA ASP A 204 -12.53 -27.60 18.03
C ASP A 204 -12.36 -28.93 17.25
N GLY A 205 -11.14 -29.46 17.17
CA GLY A 205 -10.84 -30.70 16.46
C GLY A 205 -10.96 -30.59 14.94
N ARG A 206 -11.00 -29.39 14.37
CA ARG A 206 -11.04 -29.17 12.91
C ARG A 206 -9.66 -29.18 12.27
N LEU A 207 -8.62 -28.94 13.07
CA LEU A 207 -7.21 -29.05 12.69
C LEU A 207 -6.48 -29.95 13.69
N ARG A 208 -5.46 -30.66 13.20
CA ARG A 208 -4.61 -31.45 14.08
C ARG A 208 -3.84 -30.56 15.05
N GLN A 209 -3.49 -31.13 16.21
CA GLN A 209 -2.74 -30.41 17.24
C GLN A 209 -1.28 -30.28 16.80
N MET A 210 -0.82 -29.03 16.75
CA MET A 210 0.60 -28.69 16.57
C MET A 210 0.89 -27.29 17.11
N HIS A 211 2.15 -26.91 17.15
CA HIS A 211 2.52 -25.55 17.56
C HIS A 211 1.92 -24.54 16.56
N PRO A 212 1.07 -23.56 16.99
CA PRO A 212 0.32 -22.71 16.08
C PRO A 212 1.22 -21.85 15.17
N LEU A 213 2.42 -21.45 15.64
CA LEU A 213 3.38 -20.77 14.79
C LEU A 213 3.89 -21.66 13.65
N LEU A 214 4.12 -22.96 13.91
CA LEU A 214 4.52 -23.90 12.85
C LEU A 214 3.40 -24.14 11.85
N ALA A 215 2.14 -24.23 12.31
CA ALA A 215 0.99 -24.33 11.44
C ALA A 215 0.87 -23.10 10.52
N LEU A 216 1.08 -21.90 11.08
CA LEU A 216 1.10 -20.65 10.31
C LEU A 216 2.25 -20.63 9.30
N GLN A 217 3.46 -21.02 9.70
CA GLN A 217 4.63 -21.06 8.81
C GLN A 217 4.45 -22.07 7.67
N LEU A 218 3.85 -23.23 7.94
CA LEU A 218 3.51 -24.23 6.91
C LEU A 218 2.50 -23.67 5.89
N PHE A 219 1.60 -22.79 6.32
CA PHE A 219 0.66 -22.14 5.41
C PHE A 219 1.31 -21.03 4.60
N VAL A 220 1.96 -20.09 5.28
CA VAL A 220 2.51 -18.89 4.65
C VAL A 220 3.72 -19.19 3.78
N GLY A 221 4.60 -20.10 4.23
CA GLY A 221 5.88 -20.40 3.58
C GLY A 221 5.75 -20.80 2.12
N PRO A 222 4.99 -21.84 1.76
CA PRO A 222 4.82 -22.27 0.39
C PRO A 222 4.16 -21.21 -0.50
N ILE A 223 3.13 -20.53 -0.01
CA ILE A 223 2.45 -19.45 -0.73
C ILE A 223 3.42 -18.31 -1.00
N PHE A 224 4.13 -17.86 0.02
CA PHE A 224 5.08 -16.77 -0.10
C PHE A 224 6.23 -17.12 -1.06
N PHE A 225 6.81 -18.31 -0.93
CA PHE A 225 7.87 -18.78 -1.82
C PHE A 225 7.39 -18.87 -3.27
N HIS A 226 6.18 -19.39 -3.50
CA HIS A 226 5.58 -19.43 -4.82
C HIS A 226 5.43 -18.00 -5.42
N LEU A 227 4.83 -17.08 -4.69
CA LEU A 227 4.65 -15.71 -5.15
C LEU A 227 5.98 -15.00 -5.45
N LEU A 228 7.01 -15.25 -4.65
CA LEU A 228 8.34 -14.66 -4.82
C LEU A 228 9.06 -15.20 -6.06
N THR A 229 8.95 -16.50 -6.32
CA THR A 229 9.71 -17.21 -7.36
C THR A 229 8.96 -17.36 -8.68
N ARG A 230 7.64 -17.20 -8.69
CA ARG A 230 6.78 -17.36 -9.87
C ARG A 230 7.30 -16.56 -11.08
N PRO A 231 7.61 -15.24 -11.00
CA PRO A 231 8.08 -14.49 -12.17
C PRO A 231 9.40 -15.00 -12.73
N LEU A 232 10.23 -15.60 -11.88
CA LEU A 232 11.48 -16.24 -12.31
C LEU A 232 11.20 -17.56 -13.03
N ALA A 233 10.33 -18.38 -12.48
CA ALA A 233 9.94 -19.66 -13.07
C ALA A 233 9.26 -19.48 -14.44
N GLU A 234 8.33 -18.55 -14.57
CA GLU A 234 7.67 -18.19 -15.83
C GLU A 234 8.69 -17.73 -16.88
N ARG A 235 9.62 -16.84 -16.50
CA ARG A 235 10.64 -16.32 -17.43
C ARG A 235 11.67 -17.36 -17.85
N MET A 236 12.13 -18.21 -16.92
CA MET A 236 13.20 -19.19 -17.20
C MET A 236 12.68 -20.48 -17.78
N LEU A 237 11.51 -20.94 -17.38
CA LEU A 237 10.99 -22.27 -17.73
C LEU A 237 9.84 -22.21 -18.74
N GLY A 238 9.29 -21.02 -19.00
CA GLY A 238 8.11 -20.87 -19.86
C GLY A 238 6.86 -21.54 -19.29
N LEU A 239 6.84 -21.82 -17.99
CA LEU A 239 5.71 -22.45 -17.30
C LEU A 239 4.79 -21.38 -16.78
N ASP A 240 3.62 -21.26 -17.38
CA ASP A 240 2.54 -20.44 -16.86
C ASP A 240 1.64 -21.32 -15.98
N VAL A 241 1.47 -20.90 -14.74
CA VAL A 241 0.56 -21.54 -13.79
C VAL A 241 -0.40 -20.47 -13.30
N ASP A 242 -1.71 -20.70 -13.43
CA ASP A 242 -2.71 -19.77 -12.93
C ASP A 242 -2.44 -19.44 -11.45
N GLY A 243 -2.31 -18.16 -11.15
CA GLY A 243 -1.84 -17.74 -9.85
C GLY A 243 -2.85 -17.91 -8.73
N GLU A 244 -4.14 -17.72 -8.99
CA GLU A 244 -5.19 -17.96 -7.99
C GLU A 244 -5.38 -19.45 -7.75
N ASP A 245 -5.34 -20.26 -8.80
CA ASP A 245 -5.44 -21.71 -8.68
C ASP A 245 -4.24 -22.30 -7.94
N SER A 246 -3.03 -21.77 -8.19
CA SER A 246 -1.81 -22.22 -7.50
C SER A 246 -1.88 -21.99 -6.00
N VAL A 247 -2.24 -20.79 -5.57
CA VAL A 247 -2.31 -20.49 -4.12
C VAL A 247 -3.48 -21.21 -3.46
N THR A 248 -4.58 -21.45 -4.19
CA THR A 248 -5.69 -22.27 -3.72
C THR A 248 -5.25 -23.71 -3.51
N LEU A 249 -4.52 -24.30 -4.47
CA LEU A 249 -3.97 -25.65 -4.35
C LEU A 249 -2.98 -25.80 -3.19
N LEU A 250 -2.14 -24.76 -2.94
CA LEU A 250 -1.24 -24.73 -1.79
C LEU A 250 -2.01 -24.72 -0.48
N ALA A 251 -3.09 -23.91 -0.39
CA ALA A 251 -3.96 -23.86 0.78
C ALA A 251 -4.67 -25.20 1.03
N GLU A 252 -5.18 -25.84 -0.01
CA GLU A 252 -5.79 -27.17 0.07
C GLU A 252 -4.78 -28.25 0.48
N SER A 253 -3.53 -28.14 0.00
CA SER A 253 -2.45 -29.04 0.40
C SER A 253 -2.11 -28.89 1.88
N TRP A 254 -2.10 -27.66 2.36
CA TRP A 254 -1.97 -27.37 3.78
C TRP A 254 -3.14 -27.95 4.59
N LEU A 255 -4.39 -27.80 4.13
CA LEU A 255 -5.57 -28.36 4.80
C LEU A 255 -5.46 -29.87 4.95
N ARG A 256 -5.04 -30.60 3.88
CA ARG A 256 -4.78 -32.04 3.97
C ARG A 256 -3.68 -32.39 4.98
N ALA A 257 -2.61 -31.59 5.04
CA ALA A 257 -1.55 -31.78 6.02
C ALA A 257 -1.99 -31.48 7.47
N MET A 258 -3.04 -30.68 7.62
CA MET A 258 -3.59 -30.28 8.92
C MET A 258 -4.87 -31.05 9.30
N GLU A 259 -5.25 -32.09 8.56
CA GLU A 259 -6.35 -32.96 8.96
C GLU A 259 -6.09 -33.56 10.34
N PRO A 260 -7.11 -33.62 11.20
CA PRO A 260 -7.00 -34.27 12.51
C PRO A 260 -6.53 -35.73 12.32
N GLU A 261 -5.62 -36.18 13.17
CA GLU A 261 -5.29 -37.59 13.24
C GLU A 261 -6.55 -38.36 13.68
N GLU A 262 -6.97 -39.36 12.88
CA GLU A 262 -8.02 -40.26 13.29
C GLU A 262 -7.62 -40.86 14.65
N ALA A 263 -8.49 -40.68 15.67
CA ALA A 263 -8.25 -41.30 16.96
C ALA A 263 -8.16 -42.83 16.71
N ASN A 264 -6.95 -43.34 16.78
CA ASN A 264 -6.72 -44.79 16.75
C ASN A 264 -7.49 -45.40 17.94
N SER A 265 -8.68 -45.93 17.61
CA SER A 265 -9.54 -46.67 18.56
C SER A 265 -8.99 -48.03 18.86
#